data_e89213ac81ed24e039d23a19d5e49fbf
#
_entry.id   e89213ac81ed24e039d23a19d5e49fbf
#
_cell.length_a   1.000
_cell.length_b   1.000
_cell.length_c   1.000
_cell.angle_alpha   90.00
_cell.angle_beta   90.00
_cell.angle_gamma   90.00
#
_symmetry.space_group_name_H-M   'P 1'
#
loop_
_entity.id
_entity.type
_entity.pdbx_description
1 polymer ?
#
loop_
_entity_poly.entity_id
_entity_poly.type
_entity_poly.pdbx_seq_one_letter_code
_entity_poly.pdbx_strand_id
1 'polypeptide(L)'
;METISISDTRANLKAVVDRVVADKAPIAITRQKGEGVVMISQSEWESIEETLYLLSSPANAKHLMDGIAELDAGRGEEHELIEP
;
A
#
# COMPACT_ATOMS: atom_id res chain seq x y z
N MET A 1 3.21 -3.96 -12.42
CA MET A 1 3.28 -4.60 -11.10
C MET A 1 3.08 -6.10 -11.27
N GLU A 2 3.94 -6.88 -10.66
CA GLU A 2 3.81 -8.33 -10.74
C GLU A 2 2.62 -8.80 -9.92
N THR A 3 1.96 -9.87 -10.38
CA THR A 3 0.78 -10.42 -9.73
C THR A 3 1.04 -11.89 -9.39
N ILE A 4 0.75 -12.27 -8.15
CA ILE A 4 0.94 -13.64 -7.66
C ILE A 4 -0.34 -14.03 -6.92
N SER A 5 -0.75 -15.29 -7.05
CA SER A 5 -1.90 -15.78 -6.31
C SER A 5 -1.57 -15.93 -4.82
N ILE A 6 -2.61 -15.90 -3.98
CA ILE A 6 -2.40 -16.10 -2.53
C ILE A 6 -1.85 -17.49 -2.26
N SER A 7 -2.26 -18.48 -3.04
CA SER A 7 -1.76 -19.85 -2.86
C SER A 7 -0.26 -19.92 -3.12
N ASP A 8 0.19 -19.33 -4.21
CA ASP A 8 1.62 -19.31 -4.54
C ASP A 8 2.41 -18.49 -3.52
N THR A 9 1.82 -17.38 -3.08
CA THR A 9 2.46 -16.55 -2.08
C THR A 9 2.66 -17.33 -0.78
N ARG A 10 1.62 -18.07 -0.37
CA ARG A 10 1.69 -18.83 0.88
C ARG A 10 2.74 -19.94 0.78
N ALA A 11 2.81 -20.61 -0.38
CA ALA A 11 3.77 -21.69 -0.58
C ALA A 11 5.21 -21.20 -0.60
N ASN A 12 5.43 -19.96 -1.02
CA ASN A 12 6.78 -19.40 -1.20
C ASN A 12 6.93 -18.04 -0.51
N LEU A 13 6.34 -17.91 0.66
CA LEU A 13 6.24 -16.59 1.32
C LEU A 13 7.61 -15.94 1.50
N LYS A 14 8.59 -16.69 1.99
CA LYS A 14 9.90 -16.11 2.22
C LYS A 14 10.53 -15.60 0.92
N ALA A 15 10.41 -16.35 -0.15
CA ALA A 15 10.97 -15.96 -1.44
C ALA A 15 10.26 -14.72 -1.98
N VAL A 16 8.93 -14.65 -1.82
CA VAL A 16 8.17 -13.50 -2.27
C VAL A 16 8.56 -12.25 -1.49
N VAL A 17 8.68 -12.38 -0.17
CA VAL A 17 9.09 -11.26 0.68
C VAL A 17 10.49 -10.80 0.30
N ASP A 18 11.41 -11.74 0.13
CA ASP A 18 12.79 -11.40 -0.23
C ASP A 18 12.84 -10.66 -1.58
N ARG A 19 12.02 -11.08 -2.54
CA ARG A 19 11.96 -10.42 -3.83
C ARG A 19 11.44 -9.00 -3.73
N VAL A 20 10.37 -8.80 -2.97
CA VAL A 20 9.80 -7.47 -2.79
C VAL A 20 10.83 -6.52 -2.18
N VAL A 21 11.57 -7.00 -1.21
CA VAL A 21 12.58 -6.19 -0.54
C VAL A 21 13.77 -5.93 -1.45
N ALA A 22 14.25 -6.96 -2.14
CA ALA A 22 15.44 -6.84 -2.99
C ALA A 22 15.18 -5.95 -4.20
N ASP A 23 14.04 -6.14 -4.84
CA ASP A 23 13.70 -5.41 -6.06
C ASP A 23 13.05 -4.05 -5.78
N LYS A 24 12.63 -3.84 -4.55
CA LYS A 24 11.86 -2.64 -4.15
C LYS A 24 10.71 -2.41 -5.11
N ALA A 25 10.04 -3.50 -5.47
CA ALA A 25 8.92 -3.48 -6.41
C ALA A 25 7.72 -4.15 -5.77
N PRO A 26 6.59 -3.47 -5.69
CA PRO A 26 5.38 -4.06 -5.11
C PRO A 26 4.90 -5.27 -5.91
N ILE A 27 4.29 -6.21 -5.21
CA ILE A 27 3.69 -7.38 -5.83
C ILE A 27 2.22 -7.42 -5.41
N ALA A 28 1.34 -7.54 -6.39
CA ALA A 28 -0.09 -7.69 -6.12
C ALA A 28 -0.39 -9.15 -5.83
N ILE A 29 -1.08 -9.41 -4.72
CA ILE A 29 -1.45 -10.76 -4.32
C ILE A 29 -2.95 -10.91 -4.50
N THR A 30 -3.35 -11.81 -5.39
CA THR A 30 -4.74 -12.01 -5.73
C THR A 30 -5.34 -13.16 -4.94
N ARG A 31 -6.64 -13.10 -4.73
CA ARG A 31 -7.42 -14.15 -4.09
C ARG A 31 -8.59 -14.50 -4.97
N GLN A 32 -9.09 -15.74 -4.81
CA GLN A 32 -10.27 -16.15 -5.57
C GLN A 32 -11.51 -15.41 -5.11
N LYS A 33 -11.60 -15.16 -3.82
CA LYS A 33 -12.74 -14.46 -3.24
C LYS A 33 -12.25 -13.25 -2.49
N GLY A 34 -12.83 -12.11 -2.80
CA GLY A 34 -12.51 -10.90 -2.10
C GLY A 34 -11.43 -10.09 -2.78
N GLU A 35 -11.13 -9.00 -2.18
CA GLU A 35 -10.16 -8.05 -2.72
C GLU A 35 -8.73 -8.56 -2.52
N GLY A 36 -7.88 -8.32 -3.51
CA GLY A 36 -6.46 -8.63 -3.39
C GLY A 36 -5.77 -7.62 -2.51
N VAL A 37 -4.48 -7.87 -2.27
CA VAL A 37 -3.64 -6.98 -1.47
C VAL A 37 -2.36 -6.71 -2.24
N VAL A 38 -1.61 -5.71 -1.79
CA VAL A 38 -0.30 -5.40 -2.38
C VAL A 38 0.74 -5.57 -1.29
N MET A 39 1.79 -6.32 -1.60
CA MET A 39 2.94 -6.46 -0.71
C MET A 39 4.00 -5.47 -1.14
N ILE A 40 4.47 -4.67 -0.21
CA ILE A 40 5.45 -3.64 -0.47
C ILE A 40 6.48 -3.65 0.66
N SER A 41 7.73 -3.34 0.34
CA SER A 41 8.75 -3.29 1.40
C SER A 41 8.48 -2.12 2.32
N GLN A 42 8.91 -2.27 3.57
CA GLN A 42 8.70 -1.21 4.56
C GLN A 42 9.41 0.07 4.15
N SER A 43 10.62 -0.03 3.62
CA SER A 43 11.36 1.16 3.19
C SER A 43 10.65 1.89 2.05
N GLU A 44 10.05 1.15 1.12
CA GLU A 44 9.27 1.76 0.04
C GLU A 44 8.03 2.45 0.60
N TRP A 45 7.35 1.79 1.53
CA TRP A 45 6.17 2.38 2.15
C TRP A 45 6.53 3.68 2.89
N GLU A 46 7.63 3.67 3.64
CA GLU A 46 8.08 4.85 4.35
C GLU A 46 8.45 5.98 3.40
N SER A 47 9.04 5.62 2.25
CA SER A 47 9.37 6.60 1.22
C SER A 47 8.11 7.26 0.66
N ILE A 48 7.06 6.46 0.43
CA ILE A 48 5.79 6.98 -0.05
C ILE A 48 5.17 7.91 1.00
N GLU A 49 5.20 7.51 2.26
CA GLU A 49 4.67 8.34 3.33
C GLU A 49 5.43 9.67 3.43
N GLU A 50 6.75 9.60 3.31
CA GLU A 50 7.57 10.80 3.37
C GLU A 50 7.27 11.73 2.20
N THR A 51 7.11 11.17 1.01
CA THR A 51 6.77 11.96 -0.17
C THR A 51 5.44 12.67 0.03
N LEU A 52 4.44 11.97 0.55
CA LEU A 52 3.16 12.59 0.84
C LEU A 52 3.29 13.71 1.87
N TYR A 53 4.11 13.49 2.87
CA TYR A 53 4.37 14.50 3.89
C TYR A 53 5.00 15.76 3.28
N LEU A 54 6.01 15.56 2.42
CA LEU A 54 6.69 16.68 1.77
C LEU A 54 5.77 17.46 0.83
N LEU A 55 4.83 16.76 0.20
CA LEU A 55 3.85 17.40 -0.66
C LEU A 55 2.78 18.16 0.13
N SER A 56 2.80 18.04 1.45
CA SER A 56 1.85 18.72 2.32
C SER A 56 2.31 20.14 2.66
N SER A 57 2.87 20.87 1.69
CA SER A 57 3.15 22.28 1.88
C SER A 57 1.84 23.06 1.94
N PRO A 58 1.83 24.26 2.54
CA PRO A 58 0.57 25.00 2.69
C PRO A 58 -0.20 25.18 1.38
N ALA A 59 0.51 25.41 0.27
CA ALA A 59 -0.15 25.63 -1.01
C ALA A 59 -0.67 24.34 -1.61
N ASN A 60 0.10 23.23 -1.49
CA ASN A 60 -0.30 21.97 -2.08
C ASN A 60 -1.12 21.12 -1.14
N ALA A 61 -0.93 21.30 0.15
CA ALA A 61 -1.59 20.48 1.17
C ALA A 61 -3.10 20.52 1.05
N LYS A 62 -3.65 21.66 0.71
CA LYS A 62 -5.10 21.80 0.64
C LYS A 62 -5.71 20.84 -0.37
N HIS A 63 -5.17 20.82 -1.59
CA HIS A 63 -5.69 19.92 -2.62
C HIS A 63 -5.45 18.47 -2.30
N LEU A 64 -4.23 18.16 -1.84
CA LEU A 64 -3.88 16.79 -1.53
C LEU A 64 -4.72 16.27 -0.37
N MET A 65 -4.86 17.05 0.69
CA MET A 65 -5.63 16.63 1.86
C MET A 65 -7.11 16.50 1.56
N ASP A 66 -7.63 17.39 0.71
CA ASP A 66 -9.02 17.26 0.29
C ASP A 66 -9.25 15.95 -0.43
N GLY A 67 -8.35 15.57 -1.33
CA GLY A 67 -8.45 14.29 -2.04
C GLY A 67 -8.38 13.11 -1.10
N ILE A 68 -7.46 13.14 -0.14
CA ILE A 68 -7.31 12.07 0.83
C ILE A 68 -8.55 11.98 1.72
N ALA A 69 -9.06 13.11 2.16
CA ALA A 69 -10.25 13.13 2.99
C ALA A 69 -11.44 12.52 2.27
N GLU A 70 -11.58 12.80 0.98
CA GLU A 70 -12.66 12.23 0.19
C GLU A 70 -12.55 10.72 0.11
N LEU A 71 -11.34 10.21 -0.08
CA LEU A 71 -11.11 8.77 -0.14
C LEU A 71 -11.46 8.12 1.19
N ASP A 72 -11.02 8.72 2.29
CA ASP A 72 -11.30 8.17 3.62
C ASP A 72 -12.79 8.21 3.90
N ALA A 73 -13.46 9.29 3.58
CA ALA A 73 -14.90 9.40 3.78
C ALA A 73 -15.65 8.36 2.95
N GLY A 74 -15.17 8.12 1.74
CA GLY A 74 -15.78 7.13 0.86
C GLY A 74 -15.63 5.72 1.37
N ARG A 75 -14.59 5.44 2.17
CA ARG A 75 -14.39 4.11 2.75
C ARG A 75 -15.07 3.95 4.10
N GLY A 76 -15.55 5.02 4.63
CA GLY A 76 -16.10 4.97 5.96
C GLY A 76 -15.07 4.73 6.99
N GLU A 77 -14.56 4.43 7.54
CA GLU A 77 -13.65 4.20 8.33
C GLU A 77 -12.70 3.67 8.59
N GLU A 78 -12.33 3.23 8.57
CA GLU A 78 -11.42 2.89 8.73
C GLU A 78 -10.48 3.10 8.95
N HIS A 79 -10.45 3.02 9.45
CA HIS A 79 -9.31 3.33 9.65
C HIS A 79 -8.70 2.94 10.25
N GLU A 80 -8.91 2.66 10.54
CA GLU A 80 -8.29 2.51 10.96
C GLU A 80 -7.72 1.88 10.94
N LEU A 81 -7.74 1.37 10.87
CA LEU A 81 -7.06 0.97 10.70
C LEU A 81 -6.42 0.83 10.88
N ILE A 82 -6.51 0.83 10.93
CA ILE A 82 -5.79 0.98 11.13
C ILE A 82 -5.45 1.06 11.82
N GLU A 83 -5.41 0.90 12.35
CA GLU A 83 -5.04 1.12 12.98
C GLU A 83 -4.72 0.77 13.43
N PRO A 84 -4.56 0.47 13.67
CA PRO A 84 -4.10 0.24 14.06
C PRO A 84 -3.89 0.31 14.48
#